data_c2042e3327c9e31f52c0ac6ad6ab94ab
#
_entry.id   c2042e3327c9e31f52c0ac6ad6ab94ab
#
_cell.length_a   1.000
_cell.length_b   1.000
_cell.length_c   1.000
_cell.angle_alpha   90.00
_cell.angle_beta   90.00
_cell.angle_gamma   90.00
#
_symmetry.space_group_name_H-M   'P 1'
#
loop_
_entity.id
_entity.type
_entity.pdbx_description
1 polymer ?
#
loop_
_entity_poly.entity_id
_entity_poly.type
_entity_poly.pdbx_seq_one_letter_code
_entity_poly.pdbx_strand_id
1 'polypeptide(L)'
;IHMRIMKDGKNQMLKDGVLSETARKAIAGMMELAPSITAFGNTNPTSYFRLVPHQEAPTNICWGDRNRSVLVRVPLGWSAKTDMCMLANPLEAPSNYDTTQKQTVEMRSPDGSADLYQLIAGLAVACRRGFEMPDALEVADRTYVNVNIHKKENEDKLKQLAQLPDSCAASADCLEKQRAAFEKYNVFSPAMIDGIITKLRSYEDKTLRSEVQNSPEEMLKLMEKYFHCG
;
A
#
# COMPACT_ATOMS: atom_id res chain seq x y z
N ILE A 1 5.24 -1.64 3.50
CA ILE A 1 5.65 -3.06 3.35
C ILE A 1 6.21 -3.29 1.96
N HIS A 2 7.39 -3.92 1.89
CA HIS A 2 7.98 -4.35 0.63
C HIS A 2 7.61 -5.80 0.32
N MET A 3 7.27 -6.08 -0.94
CA MET A 3 6.91 -7.41 -1.38
C MET A 3 7.43 -7.70 -2.80
N ARG A 4 7.54 -8.98 -3.12
CA ARG A 4 7.91 -9.46 -4.45
C ARG A 4 7.21 -10.78 -4.75
N ILE A 5 6.96 -11.03 -6.02
CA ILE A 5 6.42 -12.31 -6.50
C ILE A 5 7.62 -13.21 -6.84
N MET A 6 7.58 -14.41 -6.30
CA MET A 6 8.60 -15.43 -6.56
C MET A 6 7.99 -16.62 -7.33
N LYS A 7 8.73 -17.17 -8.27
CA LYS A 7 8.40 -18.43 -8.94
C LYS A 7 9.69 -19.24 -9.10
N ASP A 8 9.67 -20.49 -8.66
CA ASP A 8 10.80 -21.41 -8.73
C ASP A 8 12.12 -20.80 -8.18
N GLY A 9 12.02 -20.11 -7.03
CA GLY A 9 13.14 -19.43 -6.38
C GLY A 9 13.62 -18.15 -7.06
N LYS A 10 13.00 -17.72 -8.17
CA LYS A 10 13.39 -16.54 -8.94
C LYS A 10 12.39 -15.39 -8.73
N ASN A 11 12.93 -14.18 -8.60
CA ASN A 11 12.14 -12.94 -8.52
C ASN A 11 11.48 -12.67 -9.89
N GLN A 12 10.17 -12.48 -9.89
CA GLN A 12 9.38 -12.22 -11.09
C GLN A 12 9.07 -10.73 -11.30
N MET A 13 9.65 -9.84 -10.51
CA MET A 13 9.30 -8.40 -10.56
C MET A 13 9.91 -7.69 -11.77
N LEU A 14 11.01 -8.18 -12.31
CA LEU A 14 11.68 -7.64 -13.50
C LEU A 14 11.71 -8.66 -14.63
N LYS A 15 11.59 -8.15 -15.86
CA LYS A 15 11.88 -8.87 -17.10
C LYS A 15 12.66 -7.92 -18.02
N ASP A 16 13.80 -8.34 -18.50
CA ASP A 16 14.66 -7.56 -19.41
C ASP A 16 15.01 -6.16 -18.87
N GLY A 17 15.19 -6.05 -17.54
CA GLY A 17 15.54 -4.80 -16.85
C GLY A 17 14.40 -3.81 -16.64
N VAL A 18 13.16 -4.17 -17.01
CA VAL A 18 11.96 -3.36 -16.78
C VAL A 18 10.98 -4.08 -15.87
N LEU A 19 10.03 -3.32 -15.29
CA LEU A 19 8.98 -3.90 -14.45
C LEU A 19 8.14 -4.89 -15.26
N SER A 20 8.05 -6.12 -14.78
CA SER A 20 7.39 -7.21 -15.50
C SER A 20 5.87 -7.06 -15.54
N GLU A 21 5.24 -7.77 -16.47
CA GLU A 21 3.78 -7.94 -16.50
C GLU A 21 3.26 -8.57 -15.21
N THR A 22 3.99 -9.53 -14.63
CA THR A 22 3.68 -10.15 -13.34
C THR A 22 3.60 -9.09 -12.22
N ALA A 23 4.58 -8.20 -12.15
CA ALA A 23 4.59 -7.12 -11.18
C ALA A 23 3.42 -6.14 -11.40
N ARG A 24 3.14 -5.76 -12.64
CA ARG A 24 2.03 -4.86 -13.01
C ARG A 24 0.67 -5.45 -12.66
N LYS A 25 0.45 -6.74 -12.89
CA LYS A 25 -0.77 -7.45 -12.47
C LYS A 25 -0.93 -7.45 -10.94
N ALA A 26 0.14 -7.76 -10.20
CA ALA A 26 0.10 -7.69 -8.74
C ALA A 26 -0.23 -6.27 -8.24
N ILE A 27 0.36 -5.23 -8.84
CA ILE A 27 0.06 -3.84 -8.53
C ILE A 27 -1.42 -3.52 -8.83
N ALA A 28 -1.95 -3.96 -9.96
CA ALA A 28 -3.36 -3.73 -10.31
C ALA A 28 -4.33 -4.26 -9.24
N GLY A 29 -4.08 -5.47 -8.74
CA GLY A 29 -4.87 -6.02 -7.64
C GLY A 29 -4.72 -5.24 -6.33
N MET A 30 -3.51 -4.73 -6.04
CA MET A 30 -3.30 -3.82 -4.91
C MET A 30 -4.08 -2.51 -5.09
N MET A 31 -4.14 -1.95 -6.30
CA MET A 31 -4.93 -0.73 -6.58
C MET A 31 -6.43 -0.98 -6.37
N GLU A 32 -6.95 -2.11 -6.86
CA GLU A 32 -8.37 -2.45 -6.73
C GLU A 32 -8.78 -2.66 -5.26
N LEU A 33 -7.97 -3.37 -4.49
CA LEU A 33 -8.28 -3.71 -3.09
C LEU A 33 -7.68 -2.72 -2.06
N ALA A 34 -6.97 -1.68 -2.51
CA ALA A 34 -6.34 -0.70 -1.63
C ALA A 34 -7.28 -0.12 -0.56
N PRO A 35 -8.56 0.23 -0.86
CA PRO A 35 -9.47 0.73 0.16
C PRO A 35 -9.72 -0.27 1.30
N SER A 36 -9.80 -1.57 0.99
CA SER A 36 -10.01 -2.62 2.00
C SER A 36 -8.74 -3.00 2.73
N ILE A 37 -7.56 -2.83 2.12
CA ILE A 37 -6.26 -3.11 2.76
C ILE A 37 -6.05 -2.22 3.99
N THR A 38 -6.62 -1.01 4.03
CA THR A 38 -6.56 -0.14 5.20
C THR A 38 -7.20 -0.77 6.43
N ALA A 39 -8.19 -1.66 6.28
CA ALA A 39 -8.80 -2.38 7.39
C ALA A 39 -7.82 -3.30 8.14
N PHE A 40 -6.77 -3.74 7.48
CA PHE A 40 -5.71 -4.59 8.05
C PHE A 40 -4.45 -3.80 8.41
N GLY A 41 -4.21 -2.69 7.70
CA GLY A 41 -2.97 -1.93 7.79
C GLY A 41 -3.05 -0.63 8.57
N ASN A 42 -4.25 -0.14 8.87
CA ASN A 42 -4.53 1.15 9.52
C ASN A 42 -5.70 0.93 10.50
N THR A 43 -5.44 0.27 11.63
CA THR A 43 -6.47 -0.40 12.43
C THR A 43 -7.00 0.42 13.59
N ASN A 44 -6.55 1.66 13.76
CA ASN A 44 -7.06 2.58 14.78
C ASN A 44 -7.30 4.01 14.23
N PRO A 45 -8.08 4.84 14.91
CA PRO A 45 -8.42 6.18 14.43
C PRO A 45 -7.22 7.09 14.16
N THR A 46 -6.11 6.97 14.91
CA THR A 46 -4.93 7.83 14.72
C THR A 46 -4.21 7.56 13.40
N SER A 47 -4.36 6.36 12.83
CA SER A 47 -3.83 6.02 11.50
C SER A 47 -4.31 7.01 10.43
N TYR A 48 -5.55 7.45 10.52
CA TYR A 48 -6.19 8.31 9.53
C TYR A 48 -5.83 9.79 9.68
N PHE A 49 -5.21 10.20 10.79
CA PHE A 49 -4.58 11.52 10.91
C PHE A 49 -3.25 11.60 10.15
N ARG A 50 -2.61 10.45 9.90
CA ARG A 50 -1.44 10.33 9.03
C ARG A 50 -1.84 10.25 7.54
N LEU A 51 -2.97 9.59 7.22
CA LEU A 51 -3.51 9.45 5.87
C LEU A 51 -4.29 10.71 5.48
N VAL A 52 -3.58 11.81 5.28
CA VAL A 52 -4.15 13.10 4.88
C VAL A 52 -3.40 13.68 3.69
N PRO A 53 -4.06 14.46 2.83
CA PRO A 53 -3.41 15.11 1.70
C PRO A 53 -2.20 15.93 2.14
N HIS A 54 -1.16 15.98 1.29
CA HIS A 54 0.07 16.75 1.50
C HIS A 54 0.96 16.31 2.67
N GLN A 55 0.72 15.13 3.25
CA GLN A 55 1.62 14.47 4.21
C GLN A 55 2.44 13.37 3.53
N GLU A 56 3.35 12.75 4.28
CA GLU A 56 4.21 11.69 3.74
C GLU A 56 3.45 10.44 3.28
N ALA A 57 2.35 10.12 3.95
CA ALA A 57 1.54 8.97 3.60
C ALA A 57 0.60 9.31 2.44
N PRO A 58 0.62 8.51 1.36
CA PRO A 58 -0.23 8.75 0.20
C PRO A 58 -1.68 8.40 0.51
N THR A 59 -2.60 9.25 0.04
CA THR A 59 -4.05 9.03 0.16
C THR A 59 -4.69 8.63 -1.16
N ASN A 60 -4.01 8.87 -2.27
CA ASN A 60 -4.54 8.60 -3.61
C ASN A 60 -4.14 7.21 -4.09
N ILE A 61 -5.07 6.48 -4.67
CA ILE A 61 -4.87 5.12 -5.17
C ILE A 61 -4.18 5.20 -6.53
N CYS A 62 -2.85 5.18 -6.48
CA CYS A 62 -1.99 5.20 -7.65
C CYS A 62 -0.64 4.53 -7.35
N TRP A 63 0.12 4.23 -8.40
CA TRP A 63 1.45 3.67 -8.28
C TRP A 63 2.44 4.35 -9.22
N GLY A 64 3.73 4.19 -8.96
CA GLY A 64 4.76 4.77 -9.82
C GLY A 64 6.17 4.36 -9.46
N ASP A 65 7.08 4.56 -10.43
CA ASP A 65 8.50 4.28 -10.28
C ASP A 65 9.20 5.37 -9.49
N ARG A 66 9.89 5.00 -8.41
CA ARG A 66 10.70 5.91 -7.58
C ARG A 66 9.95 7.15 -7.07
N ASN A 67 8.65 7.17 -7.22
CA ASN A 67 7.79 8.28 -6.85
C ASN A 67 7.33 8.14 -5.39
N ARG A 68 7.64 9.13 -4.54
CA ARG A 68 7.25 9.13 -3.12
C ARG A 68 5.83 9.64 -2.88
N SER A 69 5.15 10.19 -3.90
CA SER A 69 3.80 10.71 -3.77
C SER A 69 2.71 9.66 -4.02
N VAL A 70 3.06 8.43 -4.40
CA VAL A 70 2.12 7.38 -4.77
C VAL A 70 1.91 6.35 -3.66
N LEU A 71 0.78 5.65 -3.70
CA LEU A 71 0.42 4.60 -2.74
C LEU A 71 1.29 3.36 -2.85
N VAL A 72 1.47 2.84 -4.07
CA VAL A 72 2.39 1.74 -4.33
C VAL A 72 3.58 2.26 -5.10
N ARG A 73 4.74 2.24 -4.44
CA ARG A 73 6.00 2.65 -5.03
C ARG A 73 6.77 1.45 -5.56
N VAL A 74 7.29 1.56 -6.78
CA VAL A 74 8.37 0.71 -7.24
C VAL A 74 9.66 1.40 -6.81
N PRO A 75 10.37 0.91 -5.79
CA PRO A 75 11.60 1.55 -5.32
C PRO A 75 12.69 1.44 -6.38
N LEU A 76 13.74 2.25 -6.24
CA LEU A 76 14.92 2.13 -7.07
C LEU A 76 15.43 0.69 -6.97
N GLY A 77 15.27 -0.05 -8.05
CA GLY A 77 15.75 -1.42 -8.12
C GLY A 77 17.26 -1.43 -8.10
N TRP A 78 17.81 -2.51 -7.61
CA TRP A 78 19.24 -2.76 -7.65
C TRP A 78 19.67 -3.18 -9.08
N SER A 79 19.15 -2.47 -10.07
CA SER A 79 19.46 -2.67 -11.49
C SER A 79 20.67 -1.82 -11.93
N ALA A 80 21.56 -1.50 -11.00
CA ALA A 80 22.78 -0.79 -11.32
C ALA A 80 23.59 -1.59 -12.35
N LYS A 81 23.92 -0.95 -13.46
CA LYS A 81 24.79 -1.54 -14.50
C LYS A 81 26.26 -1.59 -14.06
N THR A 82 26.57 -1.00 -12.92
CA THR A 82 27.91 -0.85 -12.37
C THR A 82 27.89 -1.29 -10.90
N ASP A 83 28.91 -2.01 -10.49
CA ASP A 83 29.12 -2.36 -9.08
C ASP A 83 29.49 -1.08 -8.29
N MET A 84 28.52 -0.57 -7.52
CA MET A 84 28.69 0.66 -6.73
C MET A 84 29.69 0.47 -5.59
N CYS A 85 29.86 -0.75 -5.07
CA CYS A 85 30.84 -1.03 -4.03
C CYS A 85 32.27 -0.87 -4.59
N MET A 86 32.53 -1.40 -5.78
CA MET A 86 33.80 -1.20 -6.46
C MET A 86 34.07 0.27 -6.82
N LEU A 87 33.03 1.03 -7.16
CA LEU A 87 33.20 2.47 -7.43
C LEU A 87 33.57 3.24 -6.15
N ALA A 88 32.95 2.87 -5.02
CA ALA A 88 33.25 3.49 -3.73
C ALA A 88 34.60 3.04 -3.14
N ASN A 89 34.97 1.78 -3.36
CA ASN A 89 36.21 1.18 -2.89
C ASN A 89 36.86 0.35 -4.02
N PRO A 90 37.78 0.93 -4.80
CA PRO A 90 38.44 0.24 -5.91
C PRO A 90 39.28 -0.99 -5.51
N LEU A 91 39.54 -1.17 -4.21
CA LEU A 91 40.27 -2.34 -3.68
C LEU A 91 39.36 -3.51 -3.37
N GLU A 92 38.00 -3.31 -3.47
CA GLU A 92 37.06 -4.36 -3.24
C GLU A 92 36.93 -5.32 -4.43
N ALA A 93 36.84 -6.61 -4.14
CA ALA A 93 36.65 -7.60 -5.18
C ALA A 93 35.27 -7.42 -5.85
N PRO A 94 35.16 -7.69 -7.18
CA PRO A 94 33.88 -7.62 -7.89
C PRO A 94 32.81 -8.48 -7.21
N SER A 95 31.61 -7.88 -7.00
CA SER A 95 30.47 -8.61 -6.48
C SER A 95 29.87 -9.52 -7.56
N ASN A 96 29.79 -10.82 -7.31
CA ASN A 96 29.07 -11.77 -8.16
C ASN A 96 27.57 -11.84 -7.83
N TYR A 97 27.04 -10.86 -7.07
CA TYR A 97 25.68 -10.87 -6.59
C TYR A 97 24.70 -10.42 -7.66
N ASP A 98 23.70 -11.27 -7.96
CA ASP A 98 22.60 -10.92 -8.86
C ASP A 98 21.64 -9.93 -8.20
N THR A 99 21.80 -8.64 -8.52
CA THR A 99 20.98 -7.56 -7.97
C THR A 99 19.55 -7.54 -8.52
N THR A 100 19.27 -8.24 -9.64
CA THR A 100 17.92 -8.31 -10.23
C THR A 100 16.94 -9.03 -9.31
N GLN A 101 17.44 -9.93 -8.43
CA GLN A 101 16.65 -10.63 -7.44
C GLN A 101 16.15 -9.73 -6.28
N LYS A 102 16.57 -8.47 -6.20
CA LYS A 102 16.22 -7.54 -5.13
C LYS A 102 15.00 -6.66 -5.40
N GLN A 103 14.52 -6.60 -6.64
CA GLN A 103 13.38 -5.73 -6.97
C GLN A 103 12.14 -6.11 -6.16
N THR A 104 11.52 -5.09 -5.58
CA THR A 104 10.25 -5.18 -4.83
C THR A 104 9.27 -4.12 -5.31
N VAL A 105 8.04 -4.19 -4.83
CA VAL A 105 7.09 -3.08 -4.75
C VAL A 105 6.77 -2.78 -3.29
N GLU A 106 6.43 -1.54 -2.98
CA GLU A 106 6.20 -1.07 -1.62
C GLU A 106 4.79 -0.53 -1.47
N MET A 107 3.97 -1.15 -0.64
CA MET A 107 2.70 -0.58 -0.16
C MET A 107 2.99 0.39 1.00
N ARG A 108 2.52 1.63 0.90
CA ARG A 108 2.94 2.74 1.77
C ARG A 108 1.88 3.24 2.75
N SER A 109 0.61 2.78 2.64
CA SER A 109 -0.43 3.18 3.58
C SER A 109 -0.31 2.55 4.98
N PRO A 110 0.09 1.27 5.15
CA PRO A 110 0.12 0.65 6.47
C PRO A 110 1.04 1.35 7.46
N ASP A 111 0.69 1.32 8.73
CA ASP A 111 1.46 1.87 9.85
C ASP A 111 1.68 0.85 10.98
N GLY A 112 2.18 1.31 12.13
CA GLY A 112 2.51 0.46 13.26
C GLY A 112 1.31 -0.18 13.96
N SER A 113 0.08 0.25 13.67
CA SER A 113 -1.14 -0.35 14.22
C SER A 113 -1.56 -1.66 13.51
N ALA A 114 -0.90 -1.99 12.40
CA ALA A 114 -1.28 -3.12 11.56
C ALA A 114 -1.16 -4.47 12.29
N ASP A 115 -2.17 -5.32 12.15
CA ASP A 115 -1.99 -6.75 12.37
C ASP A 115 -1.20 -7.34 11.19
N LEU A 116 0.07 -7.65 11.43
CA LEU A 116 0.99 -8.04 10.36
C LEU A 116 0.56 -9.32 9.64
N TYR A 117 -0.05 -10.29 10.33
CA TYR A 117 -0.52 -11.53 9.71
C TYR A 117 -1.71 -11.27 8.79
N GLN A 118 -2.68 -10.51 9.25
CA GLN A 118 -3.85 -10.12 8.46
C GLN A 118 -3.45 -9.24 7.27
N LEU A 119 -2.56 -8.28 7.49
CA LEU A 119 -2.07 -7.41 6.44
C LEU A 119 -1.31 -8.17 5.34
N ILE A 120 -0.41 -9.10 5.72
CA ILE A 120 0.32 -9.93 4.74
C ILE A 120 -0.66 -10.82 3.97
N ALA A 121 -1.62 -11.44 4.65
CA ALA A 121 -2.66 -12.25 4.00
C ALA A 121 -3.51 -11.38 3.04
N GLY A 122 -3.94 -10.19 3.46
CA GLY A 122 -4.69 -9.25 2.63
C GLY A 122 -3.92 -8.80 1.39
N LEU A 123 -2.62 -8.53 1.53
CA LEU A 123 -1.76 -8.17 0.40
C LEU A 123 -1.54 -9.35 -0.56
N ALA A 124 -1.44 -10.58 -0.04
CA ALA A 124 -1.37 -11.78 -0.89
C ALA A 124 -2.67 -11.97 -1.68
N VAL A 125 -3.82 -11.74 -1.04
CA VAL A 125 -5.14 -11.72 -1.71
C VAL A 125 -5.18 -10.65 -2.81
N ALA A 126 -4.69 -9.45 -2.54
CA ALA A 126 -4.63 -8.37 -3.51
C ALA A 126 -3.76 -8.73 -4.72
N CYS A 127 -2.56 -9.27 -4.50
CA CYS A 127 -1.72 -9.74 -5.60
C CYS A 127 -2.42 -10.84 -6.43
N ARG A 128 -3.02 -11.84 -5.78
CA ARG A 128 -3.79 -12.90 -6.45
C ARG A 128 -4.93 -12.30 -7.28
N ARG A 129 -5.68 -11.36 -6.72
CA ARG A 129 -6.77 -10.68 -7.41
C ARG A 129 -6.28 -10.06 -8.72
N GLY A 130 -5.13 -9.41 -8.73
CA GLY A 130 -4.54 -8.86 -9.95
C GLY A 130 -4.23 -9.91 -11.02
N PHE A 131 -3.91 -11.14 -10.65
CA PHE A 131 -3.74 -12.24 -11.62
C PHE A 131 -5.09 -12.81 -12.14
N GLU A 132 -6.16 -12.62 -11.38
CA GLU A 132 -7.51 -13.08 -11.74
C GLU A 132 -8.28 -12.04 -12.57
N MET A 133 -7.87 -10.78 -12.56
CA MET A 133 -8.51 -9.71 -13.31
C MET A 133 -8.19 -9.78 -14.81
N PRO A 134 -9.20 -9.77 -15.68
CA PRO A 134 -8.97 -9.76 -17.12
C PRO A 134 -8.35 -8.44 -17.61
N ASP A 135 -8.67 -7.34 -16.95
CA ASP A 135 -8.24 -5.96 -17.25
C ASP A 135 -7.07 -5.46 -16.38
N ALA A 136 -6.35 -6.36 -15.71
CA ALA A 136 -5.29 -5.99 -14.76
C ALA A 136 -4.26 -5.01 -15.33
N LEU A 137 -3.82 -5.20 -16.56
CA LEU A 137 -2.82 -4.33 -17.18
C LEU A 137 -3.39 -2.94 -17.49
N GLU A 138 -4.66 -2.85 -17.88
CA GLU A 138 -5.36 -1.58 -18.09
C GLU A 138 -5.52 -0.82 -16.77
N VAL A 139 -5.86 -1.54 -15.68
CA VAL A 139 -5.89 -0.97 -14.32
C VAL A 139 -4.51 -0.45 -13.91
N ALA A 140 -3.46 -1.23 -14.15
CA ALA A 140 -2.10 -0.79 -13.89
C ALA A 140 -1.75 0.48 -14.67
N ASP A 141 -2.08 0.56 -15.95
CA ASP A 141 -1.76 1.71 -16.79
C ASP A 141 -2.52 2.99 -16.38
N ARG A 142 -3.84 2.89 -16.13
CA ARG A 142 -4.63 4.06 -15.73
C ARG A 142 -4.31 4.60 -14.35
N THR A 143 -3.74 3.78 -13.46
CA THR A 143 -3.34 4.18 -12.10
C THR A 143 -1.86 4.54 -11.98
N TYR A 144 -1.10 4.44 -13.08
CA TYR A 144 0.30 4.83 -13.13
C TYR A 144 0.50 6.33 -13.09
N VAL A 145 1.41 6.79 -12.24
CA VAL A 145 1.75 8.21 -12.10
C VAL A 145 3.26 8.40 -12.08
N ASN A 146 3.77 9.10 -13.08
CA ASN A 146 5.20 9.38 -13.26
C ASN A 146 5.63 10.78 -12.78
N VAL A 147 4.70 11.54 -12.18
CA VAL A 147 4.93 12.91 -11.70
C VAL A 147 4.59 13.04 -10.23
N ASN A 148 5.12 14.05 -9.57
CA ASN A 148 4.71 14.37 -8.20
C ASN A 148 3.29 14.96 -8.22
N ILE A 149 2.30 14.20 -7.73
CA ILE A 149 0.88 14.58 -7.71
C ILE A 149 0.56 15.74 -6.78
N HIS A 150 1.45 16.10 -5.86
CA HIS A 150 1.26 17.22 -4.92
C HIS A 150 1.70 18.57 -5.49
N LYS A 151 2.26 18.61 -6.69
CA LYS A 151 2.57 19.85 -7.36
C LYS A 151 1.31 20.44 -8.01
N LYS A 152 1.12 21.76 -7.88
CA LYS A 152 -0.05 22.48 -8.42
C LYS A 152 -0.32 22.19 -9.90
N GLU A 153 0.72 22.03 -10.70
CA GLU A 153 0.63 21.70 -12.13
C GLU A 153 -0.01 20.34 -12.43
N ASN A 154 -0.14 19.47 -11.44
CA ASN A 154 -0.68 18.11 -11.57
C ASN A 154 -2.04 17.91 -10.86
N GLU A 155 -2.71 18.98 -10.42
CA GLU A 155 -3.98 18.92 -9.71
C GLU A 155 -5.09 18.17 -10.49
N ASP A 156 -5.11 18.30 -11.81
CA ASP A 156 -6.11 17.63 -12.63
C ASP A 156 -5.92 16.09 -12.65
N LYS A 157 -4.68 15.62 -12.60
CA LYS A 157 -4.41 14.19 -12.43
C LYS A 157 -4.83 13.72 -11.05
N LEU A 158 -4.57 14.51 -10.02
CA LEU A 158 -4.93 14.21 -8.63
C LEU A 158 -6.45 14.03 -8.49
N LYS A 159 -7.26 14.89 -9.09
CA LYS A 159 -8.74 14.85 -9.05
C LYS A 159 -9.33 13.59 -9.69
N GLN A 160 -8.61 12.96 -10.61
CA GLN A 160 -9.06 11.75 -11.30
C GLN A 160 -8.76 10.46 -10.52
N LEU A 161 -7.90 10.53 -9.51
CA LEU A 161 -7.51 9.37 -8.72
C LEU A 161 -8.51 9.10 -7.59
N ALA A 162 -8.89 7.84 -7.42
CA ALA A 162 -9.63 7.40 -6.24
C ALA A 162 -8.79 7.61 -4.98
N GLN A 163 -9.46 7.77 -3.83
CA GLN A 163 -8.82 7.98 -2.55
C GLN A 163 -9.02 6.80 -1.61
N LEU A 164 -8.09 6.63 -0.69
CA LEU A 164 -8.25 5.73 0.45
C LEU A 164 -9.34 6.23 1.38
N PRO A 165 -9.98 5.34 2.16
CA PRO A 165 -10.89 5.76 3.23
C PRO A 165 -10.15 6.63 4.25
N ASP A 166 -10.90 7.50 4.92
CA ASP A 166 -10.39 8.53 5.85
C ASP A 166 -10.72 8.24 7.32
N SER A 167 -11.28 7.07 7.60
CA SER A 167 -11.66 6.63 8.95
C SER A 167 -11.71 5.10 9.04
N CYS A 168 -11.62 4.56 10.26
CA CYS A 168 -11.83 3.14 10.53
C CYS A 168 -13.18 2.67 10.01
N ALA A 169 -14.24 3.44 10.28
CA ALA A 169 -15.58 3.11 9.83
C ALA A 169 -15.70 3.08 8.30
N ALA A 170 -15.09 4.04 7.59
CA ALA A 170 -15.06 4.03 6.12
C ALA A 170 -14.24 2.85 5.57
N SER A 171 -13.15 2.51 6.23
CA SER A 171 -12.34 1.34 5.89
C SER A 171 -13.12 0.03 6.06
N ALA A 172 -13.90 -0.09 7.15
CA ALA A 172 -14.80 -1.22 7.37
C ALA A 172 -15.87 -1.34 6.26
N ASP A 173 -16.46 -0.21 5.83
CA ASP A 173 -17.42 -0.18 4.73
C ASP A 173 -16.81 -0.63 3.40
N CYS A 174 -15.53 -0.30 3.15
CA CYS A 174 -14.78 -0.79 1.98
C CYS A 174 -14.53 -2.30 2.06
N LEU A 175 -14.09 -2.79 3.23
CA LEU A 175 -13.85 -4.21 3.43
C LEU A 175 -15.14 -5.03 3.24
N GLU A 176 -16.27 -4.56 3.79
CA GLU A 176 -17.57 -5.23 3.64
C GLU A 176 -17.99 -5.34 2.16
N LYS A 177 -17.82 -4.28 1.39
CA LYS A 177 -18.12 -4.27 -0.06
C LYS A 177 -17.25 -5.24 -0.86
N GLN A 178 -16.00 -5.42 -0.46
CA GLN A 178 -15.02 -6.23 -1.19
C GLN A 178 -14.75 -7.58 -0.52
N ARG A 179 -15.49 -7.95 0.53
CA ARG A 179 -15.26 -9.14 1.36
C ARG A 179 -15.12 -10.44 0.55
N ALA A 180 -15.89 -10.58 -0.53
CA ALA A 180 -15.83 -11.77 -1.37
C ALA A 180 -14.43 -12.07 -1.94
N ALA A 181 -13.61 -11.05 -2.19
CA ALA A 181 -12.23 -11.24 -2.64
C ALA A 181 -11.35 -11.85 -1.54
N PHE A 182 -11.58 -11.46 -0.29
CA PHE A 182 -10.80 -11.91 0.87
C PHE A 182 -11.27 -13.28 1.38
N GLU A 183 -12.57 -13.57 1.32
CA GLU A 183 -13.15 -14.86 1.70
C GLU A 183 -12.90 -15.95 0.65
N LYS A 184 -12.66 -15.57 -0.60
CA LYS A 184 -12.36 -16.52 -1.68
C LYS A 184 -11.19 -17.44 -1.30
N TYR A 185 -11.37 -18.72 -1.52
CA TYR A 185 -10.42 -19.78 -1.17
C TYR A 185 -10.16 -19.94 0.35
N ASN A 186 -11.07 -19.44 1.19
CA ASN A 186 -10.98 -19.52 2.64
C ASN A 186 -9.70 -18.89 3.22
N VAL A 187 -9.17 -17.82 2.61
CA VAL A 187 -8.03 -17.09 3.15
C VAL A 187 -8.43 -16.36 4.43
N PHE A 188 -9.57 -15.66 4.40
CA PHE A 188 -10.23 -15.13 5.58
C PHE A 188 -11.58 -15.83 5.79
N SER A 189 -11.88 -16.25 7.01
CA SER A 189 -13.23 -16.74 7.30
C SER A 189 -14.23 -15.58 7.35
N PRO A 190 -15.52 -15.81 7.02
CA PRO A 190 -16.56 -14.79 7.17
C PRO A 190 -16.59 -14.19 8.59
N ALA A 191 -16.48 -15.02 9.61
CA ALA A 191 -16.48 -14.57 11.01
C ALA A 191 -15.27 -13.66 11.34
N MET A 192 -14.11 -13.90 10.72
CA MET A 192 -12.94 -13.04 10.88
C MET A 192 -13.16 -11.68 10.24
N ILE A 193 -13.71 -11.64 9.03
CA ILE A 193 -14.07 -10.39 8.35
C ILE A 193 -15.12 -9.62 9.15
N ASP A 194 -16.17 -10.29 9.65
CA ASP A 194 -17.20 -9.68 10.48
C ASP A 194 -16.63 -9.08 11.78
N GLY A 195 -15.69 -9.79 12.42
CA GLY A 195 -14.99 -9.31 13.61
C GLY A 195 -14.18 -8.05 13.36
N ILE A 196 -13.44 -8.00 12.24
CA ILE A 196 -12.65 -6.83 11.84
C ILE A 196 -13.58 -5.63 11.55
N ILE A 197 -14.64 -5.83 10.77
CA ILE A 197 -15.64 -4.79 10.46
C ILE A 197 -16.27 -4.24 11.74
N THR A 198 -16.70 -5.14 12.64
CA THR A 198 -17.30 -4.75 13.91
C THR A 198 -16.34 -3.92 14.76
N LYS A 199 -15.09 -4.36 14.89
CA LYS A 199 -14.05 -3.62 15.62
C LYS A 199 -13.84 -2.24 15.05
N LEU A 200 -13.65 -2.12 13.74
CA LEU A 200 -13.37 -0.83 13.09
C LEU A 200 -14.56 0.14 13.22
N ARG A 201 -15.79 -0.35 13.08
CA ARG A 201 -16.99 0.47 13.27
C ARG A 201 -17.21 0.91 14.71
N SER A 202 -16.74 0.12 15.71
CA SER A 202 -16.87 0.47 17.12
C SER A 202 -16.09 1.71 17.55
N TYR A 203 -15.18 2.20 16.72
CA TYR A 203 -14.46 3.45 16.99
C TYR A 203 -15.31 4.70 16.74
N GLU A 204 -16.40 4.60 15.96
CA GLU A 204 -17.32 5.71 15.64
C GLU A 204 -16.59 6.99 15.17
N ASP A 205 -15.52 6.83 14.39
CA ASP A 205 -14.51 7.84 14.09
C ASP A 205 -14.78 8.69 12.82
N LYS A 206 -15.97 8.58 12.21
CA LYS A 206 -16.30 9.31 10.96
C LYS A 206 -16.17 10.84 11.09
N THR A 207 -16.51 11.38 12.25
CA THR A 207 -16.44 12.83 12.53
C THR A 207 -15.26 13.23 13.39
N LEU A 208 -14.53 12.27 13.92
CA LEU A 208 -13.47 12.48 14.90
C LEU A 208 -12.43 13.50 14.46
N ARG A 209 -12.01 13.45 13.17
CA ARG A 209 -11.05 14.43 12.64
C ARG A 209 -11.55 15.86 12.77
N SER A 210 -12.80 16.13 12.38
CA SER A 210 -13.37 17.47 12.47
C SER A 210 -13.55 17.94 13.91
N GLU A 211 -13.74 17.03 14.85
CA GLU A 211 -13.90 17.33 16.27
C GLU A 211 -12.57 17.74 16.91
N VAL A 212 -11.47 17.04 16.60
CA VAL A 212 -10.19 17.24 17.30
C VAL A 212 -9.20 18.16 16.56
N GLN A 213 -9.40 18.40 15.25
CA GLN A 213 -8.42 19.14 14.42
C GLN A 213 -8.10 20.57 14.92
N ASN A 214 -9.02 21.19 15.64
CA ASN A 214 -8.88 22.55 16.18
C ASN A 214 -8.59 22.58 17.68
N SER A 215 -8.41 21.41 18.31
CA SER A 215 -8.12 21.29 19.75
C SER A 215 -6.85 20.47 19.98
N PRO A 216 -5.69 21.11 20.18
CA PRO A 216 -4.44 20.42 20.48
C PRO A 216 -4.54 19.51 21.72
N GLU A 217 -5.34 19.89 22.71
CA GLU A 217 -5.54 19.10 23.92
C GLU A 217 -6.30 17.79 23.63
N GLU A 218 -7.39 17.86 22.87
CA GLU A 218 -8.16 16.66 22.48
C GLU A 218 -7.36 15.77 21.53
N MET A 219 -6.57 16.36 20.64
CA MET A 219 -5.63 15.62 19.79
C MET A 219 -4.59 14.87 20.63
N LEU A 220 -4.02 15.51 21.65
CA LEU A 220 -3.06 14.85 22.54
C LEU A 220 -3.69 13.69 23.29
N LYS A 221 -4.87 13.86 23.88
CA LYS A 221 -5.62 12.79 24.54
C LYS A 221 -5.90 11.62 23.61
N LEU A 222 -6.27 11.90 22.36
CA LEU A 222 -6.49 10.88 21.35
C LEU A 222 -5.21 10.11 21.05
N MET A 223 -4.09 10.81 20.86
CA MET A 223 -2.79 10.19 20.63
C MET A 223 -2.35 9.32 21.81
N GLU A 224 -2.48 9.81 23.03
CA GLU A 224 -2.15 9.06 24.27
C GLU A 224 -2.99 7.79 24.39
N LYS A 225 -4.29 7.88 24.08
CA LYS A 225 -5.21 6.73 24.11
C LYS A 225 -4.76 5.59 23.21
N TYR A 226 -4.19 5.89 22.05
CA TYR A 226 -3.80 4.90 21.04
C TYR A 226 -2.28 4.72 20.90
N PHE A 227 -1.47 5.35 21.76
CA PHE A 227 -0.01 5.35 21.64
C PHE A 227 0.62 3.95 21.69
N HIS A 228 0.03 3.07 22.50
CA HIS A 228 0.50 1.69 22.66
C HIS A 228 -0.41 0.65 21.99
N CYS A 229 -1.34 1.09 21.13
CA CYS A 229 -2.27 0.19 20.46
C CYS A 229 -1.72 -0.21 19.07
N GLY A 230 -0.68 -1.03 19.05
CA GLY A 230 -0.08 -1.60 17.86
C GLY A 230 0.24 -3.06 18.05
#